data_2caaf98ccb7773c1440d39907a10aa50
#
_entry.id   2caaf98ccb7773c1440d39907a10aa50
#
_cell.length_a   1.000
_cell.length_b   1.000
_cell.length_c   1.000
_cell.angle_alpha   90.00
_cell.angle_beta   90.00
_cell.angle_gamma   90.00
#
_symmetry.space_group_name_H-M   'P 1'
#
loop_
_entity.id
_entity.type
_entity.pdbx_description
1 polymer ?
#
loop_
_entity_poly.entity_id
_entity_poly.type
_entity_poly.pdbx_seq_one_letter_code
_entity_poly.pdbx_strand_id
1 'polypeptide(L)'
;NATGFTRMVGVAYRYFAEHGGGHIACITSIAGTKGLGPAPAYSATKALQNTYLQALEQLSLTKHHNIRFTDIRPGFVDTPLLSGTAHFPMLMTTNHVAKCIIKAIRQRRHVCVIDTRWRILTFLWRHIPDWIWRHIRLA
;
A
#
# COMPACT_ATOMS: atom_id res chain seq x y z
N ASN A 1 6.64 -5.41 10.36
CA ASN A 1 6.13 -4.68 9.18
C ASN A 1 6.91 -3.40 8.85
N ALA A 2 7.49 -2.70 9.84
CA ALA A 2 8.24 -1.44 9.59
C ALA A 2 9.70 -1.73 9.27
N THR A 3 10.50 -2.11 10.27
CA THR A 3 11.94 -2.27 10.14
C THR A 3 12.36 -3.29 9.07
N GLY A 4 11.74 -4.47 9.04
CA GLY A 4 12.04 -5.49 8.03
C GLY A 4 11.71 -5.02 6.62
N PHE A 5 10.58 -4.32 6.45
CA PHE A 5 10.17 -3.76 5.17
C PHE A 5 11.20 -2.73 4.65
N THR A 6 11.54 -1.75 5.47
CA THR A 6 12.48 -0.68 5.06
C THR A 6 13.87 -1.22 4.76
N ARG A 7 14.35 -2.20 5.54
CA ARG A 7 15.64 -2.87 5.29
C ARG A 7 15.64 -3.62 3.95
N MET A 8 14.62 -4.46 3.72
CA MET A 8 14.55 -5.28 2.51
C MET A 8 14.41 -4.40 1.26
N VAL A 9 13.49 -3.44 1.27
CA VAL A 9 13.28 -2.53 0.14
C VAL A 9 14.49 -1.63 -0.08
N GLY A 10 15.16 -1.17 0.99
CA GLY A 10 16.39 -0.38 0.90
C GLY A 10 17.56 -1.16 0.29
N VAL A 11 17.70 -2.46 0.58
CA VAL A 11 18.69 -3.33 -0.07
C VAL A 11 18.37 -3.49 -1.56
N ALA A 12 17.12 -3.78 -1.91
CA ALA A 12 16.70 -3.92 -3.29
C ALA A 12 16.92 -2.61 -4.09
N TYR A 13 16.60 -1.46 -3.46
CA TYR A 13 16.84 -0.15 -4.08
C TYR A 13 18.32 0.07 -4.41
N ARG A 14 19.23 -0.15 -3.45
CA ARG A 14 20.68 0.01 -3.67
C ARG A 14 21.16 -0.92 -4.77
N TYR A 15 20.77 -2.18 -4.71
CA TYR A 15 21.14 -3.15 -5.73
C TYR A 15 20.74 -2.70 -7.14
N PHE A 16 19.48 -2.27 -7.34
CA PHE A 16 19.01 -1.79 -8.64
C PHE A 16 19.66 -0.48 -9.07
N ALA A 17 19.96 0.41 -8.13
CA ALA A 17 20.66 1.66 -8.44
C ALA A 17 22.06 1.41 -9.00
N GLU A 18 22.75 0.39 -8.49
CA GLU A 18 24.11 0.00 -8.90
C GLU A 18 24.15 -0.89 -10.14
N HIS A 19 23.03 -1.58 -10.47
CA HIS A 19 22.96 -2.57 -11.55
C HIS A 19 22.07 -2.14 -12.73
N GLY A 20 21.91 -0.85 -12.95
CA GLY A 20 21.24 -0.32 -14.14
C GLY A 20 19.70 -0.26 -14.07
N GLY A 21 19.13 -0.51 -12.91
CA GLY A 21 17.69 -0.37 -12.68
C GLY A 21 16.95 -1.67 -12.37
N GLY A 22 15.63 -1.55 -12.18
CA GLY A 22 14.78 -2.69 -11.83
C GLY A 22 13.35 -2.28 -11.53
N HIS A 23 12.59 -3.21 -10.93
CA HIS A 23 11.21 -2.98 -10.55
C HIS A 23 10.95 -3.47 -9.13
N ILE A 24 10.55 -2.56 -8.24
CA ILE A 24 10.19 -2.85 -6.85
C ILE A 24 8.66 -2.80 -6.74
N ALA A 25 8.03 -3.94 -6.51
CA ALA A 25 6.60 -4.05 -6.29
C ALA A 25 6.35 -4.51 -4.84
N CYS A 26 5.55 -3.74 -4.10
CA CYS A 26 5.26 -4.00 -2.70
C CYS A 26 3.76 -4.05 -2.44
N ILE A 27 3.33 -5.01 -1.60
CA ILE A 27 1.96 -5.10 -1.10
C ILE A 27 1.89 -4.34 0.22
N THR A 28 1.31 -3.15 0.16
CA THR A 28 1.09 -2.30 1.32
C THR A 28 -0.36 -2.42 1.84
N SER A 29 -1.14 -1.37 1.89
CA SER A 29 -2.57 -1.39 2.20
C SER A 29 -3.22 -0.02 2.00
N ILE A 30 -4.53 -0.02 1.78
CA ILE A 30 -5.36 1.20 1.91
C ILE A 30 -5.31 1.75 3.33
N ALA A 31 -5.08 0.91 4.34
CA ALA A 31 -4.99 1.30 5.74
C ALA A 31 -3.86 2.31 6.03
N GLY A 32 -2.89 2.43 5.12
CA GLY A 32 -1.83 3.44 5.21
C GLY A 32 -2.22 4.82 4.66
N THR A 33 -3.46 5.02 4.18
CA THR A 33 -3.87 6.28 3.56
C THR A 33 -4.51 7.25 4.56
N LYS A 34 -4.91 6.77 5.73
CA LYS A 34 -5.49 7.55 6.84
C LYS A 34 -5.30 6.77 8.16
N GLY A 35 -5.22 7.45 9.30
CA GLY A 35 -5.18 6.79 10.61
C GLY A 35 -6.50 6.08 10.91
N LEU A 36 -6.44 4.79 11.24
CA LEU A 36 -7.61 3.95 11.52
C LEU A 36 -7.67 3.59 13.00
N GLY A 37 -8.68 4.10 13.71
CA GLY A 37 -8.88 3.85 15.14
C GLY A 37 -8.96 2.36 15.54
N PRO A 38 -9.67 1.49 14.78
CA PRO A 38 -9.72 0.06 15.07
C PRO A 38 -8.36 -0.68 14.96
N ALA A 39 -7.39 -0.11 14.23
CA ALA A 39 -6.09 -0.75 14.01
C ALA A 39 -4.96 0.29 13.93
N PRO A 40 -4.67 1.06 15.02
CA PRO A 40 -3.78 2.22 14.95
C PRO A 40 -2.34 1.83 14.61
N ALA A 41 -1.78 0.80 15.24
CA ALA A 41 -0.43 0.33 14.95
C ALA A 41 -0.29 -0.21 13.52
N TYR A 42 -1.30 -0.92 13.03
CA TYR A 42 -1.33 -1.44 11.66
C TYR A 42 -1.38 -0.30 10.64
N SER A 43 -2.30 0.66 10.81
CA SER A 43 -2.41 1.80 9.90
C SER A 43 -1.14 2.65 9.88
N ALA A 44 -0.50 2.85 11.05
CA ALA A 44 0.77 3.56 11.14
C ALA A 44 1.91 2.85 10.38
N THR A 45 2.02 1.51 10.52
CA THR A 45 3.03 0.74 9.78
C THR A 45 2.78 0.75 8.27
N LYS A 46 1.52 0.72 7.83
CA LYS A 46 1.17 0.80 6.41
C LYS A 46 1.36 2.21 5.84
N ALA A 47 1.14 3.26 6.62
CA ALA A 47 1.48 4.63 6.25
C ALA A 47 2.99 4.82 6.06
N LEU A 48 3.79 4.27 6.96
CA LEU A 48 5.25 4.23 6.81
C LEU A 48 5.65 3.57 5.49
N GLN A 49 5.08 2.39 5.16
CA GLN A 49 5.39 1.68 3.92
C GLN A 49 5.03 2.51 2.68
N ASN A 50 3.83 3.10 2.63
CA ASN A 50 3.37 3.95 1.53
C ASN A 50 4.30 5.16 1.33
N THR A 51 4.63 5.85 2.43
CA THR A 51 5.50 7.05 2.40
C THR A 51 6.93 6.69 2.01
N TYR A 52 7.46 5.56 2.52
CA TYR A 52 8.81 5.11 2.19
C TYR A 52 8.97 4.79 0.71
N LEU A 53 8.01 4.09 0.10
CA LEU A 53 8.03 3.80 -1.34
C LEU A 53 7.95 5.09 -2.16
N GLN A 54 7.09 6.03 -1.79
CA GLN A 54 6.97 7.32 -2.46
C GLN A 54 8.29 8.12 -2.39
N ALA A 55 8.95 8.12 -1.23
CA ALA A 55 10.23 8.81 -1.04
C ALA A 55 11.35 8.17 -1.86
N LEU A 56 11.42 6.84 -1.92
CA LEU A 56 12.40 6.13 -2.76
C LEU A 56 12.16 6.35 -4.25
N GLU A 57 10.91 6.42 -4.69
CA GLU A 57 10.60 6.75 -6.08
C GLU A 57 11.06 8.17 -6.43
N GLN A 58 10.78 9.15 -5.58
CA GLN A 58 11.27 10.52 -5.75
C GLN A 58 12.79 10.58 -5.82
N LEU A 59 13.47 9.88 -4.90
CA LEU A 59 14.93 9.78 -4.87
C LEU A 59 15.47 9.14 -6.18
N SER A 60 14.83 8.07 -6.65
CA SER A 60 15.19 7.39 -7.89
C SER A 60 15.11 8.32 -9.10
N LEU A 61 14.02 9.10 -9.19
CA LEU A 61 13.85 10.08 -10.27
C LEU A 61 14.90 11.19 -10.19
N THR A 62 15.15 11.73 -9.00
CA THR A 62 16.14 12.81 -8.79
C THR A 62 17.57 12.35 -9.12
N LYS A 63 17.88 11.08 -8.84
CA LYS A 63 19.20 10.48 -9.12
C LYS A 63 19.30 9.85 -10.50
N HIS A 64 18.25 9.93 -11.31
CA HIS A 64 18.16 9.30 -12.63
C HIS A 64 18.40 7.78 -12.61
N HIS A 65 18.05 7.13 -11.51
CA HIS A 65 18.06 5.67 -11.42
C HIS A 65 16.88 5.10 -12.21
N ASN A 66 17.11 4.05 -13.00
CA ASN A 66 16.07 3.42 -13.80
C ASN A 66 15.28 2.39 -12.96
N ILE A 67 14.72 2.82 -11.83
CA ILE A 67 13.96 1.95 -10.94
C ILE A 67 12.47 2.32 -11.01
N ARG A 68 11.63 1.31 -11.25
CA ARG A 68 10.17 1.45 -11.21
C ARG A 68 9.62 0.98 -9.87
N PHE A 69 8.56 1.62 -9.42
CA PHE A 69 7.87 1.25 -8.18
C PHE A 69 6.41 0.92 -8.47
N THR A 70 5.89 -0.10 -7.78
CA THR A 70 4.46 -0.42 -7.79
C THR A 70 4.01 -0.64 -6.35
N ASP A 71 3.26 0.33 -5.81
CA ASP A 71 2.65 0.27 -4.49
C ASP A 71 1.23 -0.30 -4.61
N ILE A 72 1.07 -1.54 -4.18
CA ILE A 72 -0.18 -2.28 -4.27
C ILE A 72 -0.91 -2.16 -2.93
N ARG A 73 -2.10 -1.56 -2.97
CA ARG A 73 -2.91 -1.23 -1.78
C ARG A 73 -4.23 -2.00 -1.79
N PRO A 74 -4.26 -3.24 -1.30
CA PRO A 74 -5.52 -3.96 -1.12
C PRO A 74 -6.32 -3.39 0.04
N GLY A 75 -7.65 -3.58 -0.02
CA GLY A 75 -8.55 -3.48 1.11
C GLY A 75 -8.61 -4.80 1.88
N PHE A 76 -9.79 -5.20 2.37
CA PHE A 76 -9.96 -6.48 3.07
C PHE A 76 -9.91 -7.66 2.09
N VAL A 77 -9.05 -8.61 2.38
CA VAL A 77 -8.84 -9.83 1.59
C VAL A 77 -9.11 -11.03 2.48
N ASP A 78 -9.89 -11.96 1.97
CA ASP A 78 -10.24 -13.21 2.66
C ASP A 78 -8.98 -14.08 2.85
N THR A 79 -8.38 -13.95 4.02
CA THR A 79 -7.16 -14.65 4.42
C THR A 79 -7.23 -15.02 5.90
N PRO A 80 -6.45 -15.98 6.37
CA PRO A 80 -6.35 -16.30 7.80
C PRO A 80 -5.99 -15.11 8.69
N LEU A 81 -5.42 -14.04 8.14
CA LEU A 81 -5.13 -12.80 8.88
C LEU A 81 -6.40 -12.10 9.41
N LEU A 82 -7.53 -12.28 8.71
CA LEU A 82 -8.84 -11.75 9.10
C LEU A 82 -9.69 -12.81 9.82
N SER A 83 -9.05 -13.82 10.43
CA SER A 83 -9.73 -14.88 11.17
C SER A 83 -10.53 -14.29 12.34
N GLY A 84 -11.81 -14.65 12.43
CA GLY A 84 -12.72 -14.21 13.49
C GLY A 84 -14.16 -14.07 12.99
N THR A 85 -15.07 -13.73 13.90
CA THR A 85 -16.50 -13.52 13.60
C THR A 85 -16.82 -12.13 13.04
N ALA A 86 -15.81 -11.27 12.87
CA ALA A 86 -16.00 -9.91 12.38
C ALA A 86 -16.41 -9.89 10.91
N HIS A 87 -17.45 -9.13 10.61
CA HIS A 87 -17.89 -8.92 9.22
C HIS A 87 -17.10 -7.76 8.60
N PHE A 88 -16.29 -8.07 7.59
CA PHE A 88 -15.49 -7.07 6.90
C PHE A 88 -16.20 -6.57 5.64
N PRO A 89 -16.33 -5.24 5.47
CA PRO A 89 -16.98 -4.68 4.29
C PRO A 89 -16.15 -4.93 3.03
N MET A 90 -16.84 -5.13 1.90
CA MET A 90 -16.22 -5.26 0.57
C MET A 90 -15.04 -6.28 0.54
N LEU A 91 -15.22 -7.40 1.25
CA LEU A 91 -14.25 -8.49 1.30
C LEU A 91 -13.96 -9.03 -0.11
N MET A 92 -12.69 -9.22 -0.43
CA MET A 92 -12.22 -9.70 -1.72
C MET A 92 -11.63 -11.09 -1.59
N THR A 93 -11.82 -11.94 -2.62
CA THR A 93 -11.16 -13.25 -2.67
C THR A 93 -9.68 -13.11 -2.97
N THR A 94 -8.86 -14.00 -2.42
CA THR A 94 -7.40 -14.05 -2.66
C THR A 94 -7.08 -14.19 -4.14
N ASN A 95 -7.85 -15.01 -4.88
CA ASN A 95 -7.65 -15.21 -6.32
C ASN A 95 -7.87 -13.91 -7.14
N HIS A 96 -8.94 -13.15 -6.83
CA HIS A 96 -9.18 -11.86 -7.46
C HIS A 96 -8.03 -10.89 -7.20
N VAL A 97 -7.61 -10.77 -5.95
CA VAL A 97 -6.51 -9.89 -5.53
C VAL A 97 -5.20 -10.28 -6.22
N ALA A 98 -4.85 -11.57 -6.27
CA ALA A 98 -3.65 -12.05 -6.94
C ALA A 98 -3.62 -11.67 -8.44
N LYS A 99 -4.73 -11.85 -9.15
CA LYS A 99 -4.85 -11.43 -10.57
C LYS A 99 -4.64 -9.92 -10.74
N CYS A 100 -5.21 -9.10 -9.84
CA CYS A 100 -5.02 -7.65 -9.84
C CYS A 100 -3.56 -7.26 -9.58
N ILE A 101 -2.88 -7.92 -8.64
CA ILE A 101 -1.47 -7.72 -8.34
C ILE A 101 -0.61 -7.98 -9.58
N ILE A 102 -0.77 -9.16 -10.20
CA ILE A 102 -0.02 -9.53 -11.41
C ILE A 102 -0.22 -8.50 -12.52
N LYS A 103 -1.47 -8.07 -12.72
CA LYS A 103 -1.80 -7.05 -13.73
C LYS A 103 -1.12 -5.71 -13.41
N ALA A 104 -1.16 -5.26 -12.15
CA ALA A 104 -0.53 -4.01 -11.72
C ALA A 104 0.99 -4.03 -11.94
N ILE A 105 1.66 -5.14 -11.60
CA ILE A 105 3.10 -5.33 -11.80
C ILE A 105 3.44 -5.31 -13.30
N ARG A 106 2.73 -6.08 -14.11
CA ARG A 106 2.95 -6.12 -15.58
C ARG A 106 2.76 -4.75 -16.23
N GLN A 107 1.77 -3.99 -15.77
CA GLN A 107 1.49 -2.64 -16.26
C GLN A 107 2.37 -1.56 -15.62
N ARG A 108 3.25 -1.92 -14.68
CA ARG A 108 4.16 -0.99 -13.96
C ARG A 108 3.41 0.20 -13.35
N ARG A 109 2.24 -0.06 -12.73
CA ARG A 109 1.44 1.01 -12.11
C ARG A 109 2.17 1.57 -10.90
N HIS A 110 2.22 2.89 -10.75
CA HIS A 110 2.83 3.53 -9.57
C HIS A 110 2.10 3.17 -8.28
N VAL A 111 0.80 3.39 -8.25
CA VAL A 111 -0.08 3.03 -7.13
C VAL A 111 -1.27 2.26 -7.68
N CYS A 112 -1.58 1.13 -7.05
CA CYS A 112 -2.72 0.29 -7.41
C CYS A 112 -3.57 -0.01 -6.18
N VAL A 113 -4.64 0.74 -5.97
CA VAL A 113 -5.70 0.36 -5.03
C VAL A 113 -6.53 -0.73 -5.69
N ILE A 114 -6.57 -1.91 -5.06
CA ILE A 114 -7.33 -3.05 -5.59
C ILE A 114 -8.80 -2.86 -5.30
N ASP A 115 -9.63 -3.10 -6.35
CA ASP A 115 -11.07 -2.89 -6.42
C ASP A 115 -11.45 -1.39 -6.54
N THR A 116 -12.35 -1.13 -7.47
CA THR A 116 -12.85 0.23 -7.75
C THR A 116 -13.58 0.86 -6.56
N ARG A 117 -14.32 0.05 -5.78
CA ARG A 117 -15.03 0.50 -4.57
C ARG A 117 -14.05 1.05 -3.54
N TRP A 118 -12.97 0.33 -3.26
CA TRP A 118 -11.92 0.78 -2.35
C TRP A 118 -11.18 2.00 -2.90
N ARG A 119 -10.97 2.08 -4.20
CA ARG A 119 -10.33 3.24 -4.83
C ARG A 119 -11.16 4.51 -4.65
N ILE A 120 -12.47 4.43 -4.85
CA ILE A 120 -13.38 5.57 -4.64
C ILE A 120 -13.41 5.95 -3.16
N LEU A 121 -13.60 4.98 -2.26
CA LEU A 121 -13.65 5.23 -0.82
C LEU A 121 -12.35 5.86 -0.30
N THR A 122 -11.20 5.33 -0.66
CA THR A 122 -9.91 5.88 -0.22
C THR A 122 -9.63 7.25 -0.81
N PHE A 123 -10.08 7.52 -2.03
CA PHE A 123 -10.02 8.84 -2.61
C PHE A 123 -10.84 9.83 -1.78
N LEU A 124 -12.06 9.50 -1.43
CA LEU A 124 -12.93 10.37 -0.64
C LEU A 124 -12.37 10.60 0.77
N TRP A 125 -12.03 9.56 1.50
CA TRP A 125 -11.62 9.72 2.88
C TRP A 125 -10.27 10.46 3.05
N ARG A 126 -9.38 10.39 2.06
CA ARG A 126 -8.12 11.16 2.07
C ARG A 126 -8.35 12.68 2.09
N HIS A 127 -9.47 13.13 1.53
CA HIS A 127 -9.82 14.56 1.47
C HIS A 127 -10.60 15.03 2.69
N ILE A 128 -11.01 14.12 3.58
CA ILE A 128 -11.65 14.51 4.83
C ILE A 128 -10.61 15.19 5.72
N PRO A 129 -10.84 16.45 6.16
CA PRO A 129 -9.95 17.13 7.09
C PRO A 129 -9.76 16.35 8.39
N ASP A 130 -8.58 16.44 9.00
CA ASP A 130 -8.25 15.65 10.20
C ASP A 130 -9.15 15.99 11.40
N TRP A 131 -9.61 17.24 11.51
CA TRP A 131 -10.53 17.64 12.56
C TRP A 131 -11.91 16.99 12.43
N ILE A 132 -12.35 16.63 11.23
CA ILE A 132 -13.56 15.83 11.00
C ILE A 132 -13.24 14.34 11.22
N TRP A 133 -12.13 13.84 10.62
CA TRP A 133 -11.77 12.44 10.62
C TRP A 133 -11.68 11.84 12.04
N ARG A 134 -11.08 12.56 12.98
CA ARG A 134 -10.93 12.11 14.38
C ARG A 134 -12.24 11.86 15.12
N HIS A 135 -13.38 12.35 14.61
CA HIS A 135 -14.71 12.14 15.20
C HIS A 135 -15.51 11.06 14.47
N ILE A 136 -15.01 10.55 13.34
CA ILE A 136 -15.69 9.48 12.59
C ILE A 136 -15.48 8.15 13.31
N ARG A 137 -16.59 7.51 13.66
CA ARG A 137 -16.59 6.16 14.23
C ARG A 137 -16.46 5.16 13.08
N LEU A 138 -15.32 4.49 13.01
CA LEU A 138 -15.11 3.36 12.12
C LEU A 138 -15.52 2.10 12.87
N ALA A 139 -16.48 1.35 12.32
CA ALA A 139 -16.94 0.09 12.88
C ALA A 139 -15.90 -1.02 12.65
#